data_2ca06aaeac3bc73fbc9838dbe87e88e3
#
_entry.id   2ca06aaeac3bc73fbc9838dbe87e88e3
#
_cell.length_a   1.000
_cell.length_b   1.000
_cell.length_c   1.000
_cell.angle_alpha   90.00
_cell.angle_beta   90.00
_cell.angle_gamma   90.00
#
_symmetry.space_group_name_H-M   'P 1'
#
loop_
_entity.id
_entity.type
_entity.pdbx_description
1 polymer ?
#
loop_
_entity_poly.entity_id
_entity_poly.type
_entity_poly.pdbx_seq_one_letter_code
_entity_poly.pdbx_strand_id
1 'polypeptide(L)'
;MVSVPFINGMGLHNLILKREWLDSVIELFAQVEDKTFVDVGVNIGQSLIRFKTICPQTKYLGFEPNSTCVAYAQKLISVNKFQGCIIQNAALSTGVSNLILEKTTVDDSRASLISALRPNYFEDKEHVIALDYDTFYFENEISFVKIDVEGGEFEVLKGMERSLKRHQPLVVCEVLDSLEDSVLEFTQKRASMVCELLDSLGCGIIQLHTKNNKLMSFERIDKIIIKQWTTESPDFNDYLFYPLVRESDVLEKLMSLVTLKL
;
A
#
# COMPACT_ATOMS: atom_id res chain seq x y z
N MET A 1 -0.33 -13.63 20.99
CA MET A 1 1.06 -13.68 20.45
C MET A 1 0.98 -14.11 19.01
N VAL A 2 1.60 -13.37 18.10
CA VAL A 2 1.62 -13.69 16.67
C VAL A 2 2.79 -14.62 16.38
N SER A 3 2.55 -15.68 15.61
CA SER A 3 3.57 -16.64 15.16
C SER A 3 4.04 -16.24 13.75
N VAL A 4 5.33 -16.07 13.56
CA VAL A 4 5.94 -15.75 12.26
C VAL A 4 6.70 -16.99 11.79
N PRO A 5 6.24 -17.70 10.75
CA PRO A 5 6.96 -18.84 10.21
C PRO A 5 8.28 -18.38 9.56
N PHE A 6 9.33 -19.16 9.77
CA PHE A 6 10.60 -18.95 9.09
C PHE A 6 10.77 -20.02 8.01
N ILE A 7 10.65 -19.62 6.74
CA ILE A 7 10.63 -20.55 5.60
C ILE A 7 11.57 -20.01 4.50
N ASN A 8 12.60 -20.75 4.15
CA ASN A 8 13.55 -20.42 3.09
C ASN A 8 14.14 -18.99 3.20
N GLY A 9 14.41 -18.53 4.42
CA GLY A 9 14.92 -17.16 4.68
C GLY A 9 13.85 -16.12 4.86
N MET A 10 12.61 -16.36 4.43
CA MET A 10 11.48 -15.45 4.60
C MET A 10 10.99 -15.41 6.05
N GLY A 11 10.44 -14.28 6.46
CA GLY A 11 9.82 -14.08 7.77
C GLY A 11 10.63 -13.23 8.74
N LEU A 12 11.94 -13.10 8.55
CA LEU A 12 12.78 -12.28 9.42
C LEU A 12 12.34 -10.81 9.41
N HIS A 13 12.01 -10.28 8.24
CA HIS A 13 11.51 -8.91 8.09
C HIS A 13 10.23 -8.68 8.87
N ASN A 14 9.32 -9.67 8.95
CA ASN A 14 8.10 -9.58 9.74
C ASN A 14 8.33 -9.45 11.25
N LEU A 15 9.49 -9.87 11.73
CA LEU A 15 9.90 -9.74 13.14
C LEU A 15 10.60 -8.41 13.43
N ILE A 16 11.35 -7.89 12.48
CA ILE A 16 12.26 -6.75 12.67
C ILE A 16 11.60 -5.43 12.30
N LEU A 17 10.88 -5.40 11.17
CA LEU A 17 10.29 -4.18 10.66
C LEU A 17 9.05 -3.77 11.48
N LYS A 18 9.20 -2.65 12.18
CA LYS A 18 8.10 -1.98 12.86
C LYS A 18 7.69 -0.77 12.03
N ARG A 19 6.41 -0.61 11.74
CA ARG A 19 5.82 0.61 11.17
C ARG A 19 4.78 1.13 12.16
N GLU A 20 5.21 1.61 13.33
CA GLU A 20 4.32 2.07 14.42
C GLU A 20 3.37 3.18 13.95
N TRP A 21 3.80 3.99 12.97
CA TRP A 21 2.95 5.00 12.38
C TRP A 21 1.75 4.38 11.63
N LEU A 22 1.99 3.30 10.88
CA LEU A 22 0.91 2.60 10.16
C LEU A 22 -0.06 1.93 11.14
N ASP A 23 0.44 1.34 12.22
CA ASP A 23 -0.39 0.79 13.30
C ASP A 23 -1.34 1.86 13.84
N SER A 24 -0.81 3.06 14.15
CA SER A 24 -1.60 4.18 14.65
C SER A 24 -2.66 4.66 13.65
N VAL A 25 -2.33 4.68 12.36
CA VAL A 25 -3.28 5.06 11.30
C VAL A 25 -4.38 3.98 11.15
N ILE A 26 -4.03 2.70 11.20
CA ILE A 26 -4.98 1.59 11.18
C ILE A 26 -5.92 1.68 12.39
N GLU A 27 -5.39 1.89 13.59
CA GLU A 27 -6.20 2.04 14.82
C GLU A 27 -7.23 3.15 14.72
N LEU A 28 -6.86 4.29 14.12
CA LEU A 28 -7.75 5.45 13.99
C LEU A 28 -8.83 5.29 12.92
N PHE A 29 -8.51 4.63 11.83
CA PHE A 29 -9.33 4.74 10.62
C PHE A 29 -9.85 3.42 10.05
N ALA A 30 -9.25 2.29 10.37
CA ALA A 30 -9.56 1.02 9.71
C ALA A 30 -10.48 0.10 10.53
N GLN A 31 -10.77 0.43 11.79
CA GLN A 31 -11.63 -0.37 12.67
C GLN A 31 -13.12 -0.14 12.33
N VAL A 32 -13.57 -0.72 11.22
CA VAL A 32 -14.98 -0.67 10.81
C VAL A 32 -15.47 -2.09 10.60
N GLU A 33 -16.39 -2.52 11.46
CA GLU A 33 -17.02 -3.85 11.34
C GLU A 33 -17.79 -3.95 10.01
N ASP A 34 -17.89 -5.17 9.48
CA ASP A 34 -18.57 -5.52 8.23
C ASP A 34 -17.94 -4.97 6.93
N LYS A 35 -16.96 -4.09 7.01
CA LYS A 35 -16.25 -3.58 5.84
C LYS A 35 -14.92 -4.33 5.63
N THR A 36 -14.33 -4.11 4.46
CA THR A 36 -13.11 -4.79 4.03
C THR A 36 -11.93 -3.84 4.06
N PHE A 37 -10.83 -4.26 4.66
CA PHE A 37 -9.53 -3.67 4.44
C PHE A 37 -8.94 -4.28 3.17
N VAL A 38 -8.53 -3.44 2.24
CA VAL A 38 -7.88 -3.85 0.99
C VAL A 38 -6.39 -3.54 1.07
N ASP A 39 -5.56 -4.56 0.88
CA ASP A 39 -4.09 -4.46 0.91
C ASP A 39 -3.52 -4.81 -0.46
N VAL A 40 -2.97 -3.84 -1.16
CA VAL A 40 -2.38 -4.02 -2.48
C VAL A 40 -0.86 -3.95 -2.35
N GLY A 41 -0.20 -5.06 -2.70
CA GLY A 41 1.21 -5.32 -2.38
C GLY A 41 1.36 -5.94 -0.99
N VAL A 42 0.78 -7.14 -0.80
CA VAL A 42 0.83 -7.87 0.48
C VAL A 42 2.25 -8.30 0.82
N ASN A 43 3.05 -8.63 -0.19
CA ASN A 43 4.37 -9.21 -0.04
C ASN A 43 4.34 -10.39 0.96
N ILE A 44 5.27 -10.50 1.91
CA ILE A 44 5.30 -11.53 2.94
C ILE A 44 4.35 -11.25 4.13
N GLY A 45 3.37 -10.36 3.99
CA GLY A 45 2.29 -10.16 4.96
C GLY A 45 2.64 -9.28 6.16
N GLN A 46 3.50 -8.29 6.00
CA GLN A 46 3.85 -7.35 7.07
C GLN A 46 2.62 -6.53 7.52
N SER A 47 1.90 -5.95 6.57
CA SER A 47 0.64 -5.23 6.80
C SER A 47 -0.48 -6.15 7.27
N LEU A 48 -0.56 -7.37 6.75
CA LEU A 48 -1.52 -8.39 7.20
C LEU A 48 -1.42 -8.68 8.70
N ILE A 49 -0.19 -8.92 9.21
CA ILE A 49 0.03 -9.17 10.65
C ILE A 49 -0.47 -8.01 11.47
N ARG A 50 -0.08 -6.78 11.12
CA ARG A 50 -0.44 -5.54 11.82
C ARG A 50 -1.94 -5.37 11.84
N PHE A 51 -2.55 -5.40 10.66
CA PHE A 51 -3.98 -5.23 10.50
C PHE A 51 -4.77 -6.27 11.33
N LYS A 52 -4.44 -7.55 11.21
CA LYS A 52 -5.17 -8.61 11.94
C LYS A 52 -4.89 -8.63 13.44
N THR A 53 -3.80 -8.01 13.90
CA THR A 53 -3.56 -7.81 15.33
C THR A 53 -4.42 -6.67 15.89
N ILE A 54 -4.60 -5.60 15.14
CA ILE A 54 -5.36 -4.41 15.53
C ILE A 54 -6.86 -4.62 15.29
N CYS A 55 -7.23 -5.16 14.13
CA CYS A 55 -8.60 -5.34 13.65
C CYS A 55 -8.92 -6.82 13.41
N PRO A 56 -8.96 -7.69 14.43
CA PRO A 56 -9.06 -9.14 14.25
C PRO A 56 -10.35 -9.58 13.56
N GLN A 57 -11.44 -8.84 13.70
CA GLN A 57 -12.76 -9.19 13.15
C GLN A 57 -13.01 -8.61 11.74
N THR A 58 -12.31 -7.54 11.37
CA THR A 58 -12.50 -6.89 10.07
C THR A 58 -12.01 -7.80 8.94
N LYS A 59 -12.74 -7.84 7.83
CA LYS A 59 -12.37 -8.61 6.64
C LYS A 59 -11.10 -8.04 6.01
N TYR A 60 -10.25 -8.91 5.48
CA TYR A 60 -9.01 -8.57 4.81
C TYR A 60 -8.99 -9.18 3.41
N LEU A 61 -8.76 -8.34 2.40
CA LEU A 61 -8.58 -8.75 1.01
C LEU A 61 -7.24 -8.22 0.51
N GLY A 62 -6.29 -9.13 0.31
CA GLY A 62 -4.95 -8.82 -0.17
C GLY A 62 -4.75 -9.18 -1.65
N PHE A 63 -3.94 -8.38 -2.33
CA PHE A 63 -3.48 -8.64 -3.70
C PHE A 63 -1.96 -8.67 -3.73
N GLU A 64 -1.41 -9.75 -4.28
CA GLU A 64 0.04 -9.96 -4.40
C GLU A 64 0.32 -10.78 -5.67
N PRO A 65 1.05 -10.23 -6.63
CA PRO A 65 1.38 -10.96 -7.85
C PRO A 65 2.42 -12.05 -7.66
N ASN A 66 3.38 -11.91 -6.74
CA ASN A 66 4.44 -12.88 -6.49
C ASN A 66 3.87 -14.13 -5.80
N SER A 67 3.82 -15.24 -6.52
CA SER A 67 3.25 -16.51 -6.03
C SER A 67 3.94 -17.06 -4.77
N THR A 68 5.24 -16.82 -4.60
CA THR A 68 6.00 -17.22 -3.42
C THR A 68 5.60 -16.41 -2.20
N CYS A 69 5.42 -15.10 -2.34
CA CYS A 69 4.92 -14.22 -1.29
C CYS A 69 3.49 -14.59 -0.88
N VAL A 70 2.63 -14.90 -1.85
CA VAL A 70 1.25 -15.39 -1.60
C VAL A 70 1.27 -16.68 -0.76
N ALA A 71 2.07 -17.67 -1.15
CA ALA A 71 2.17 -18.93 -0.41
C ALA A 71 2.64 -18.73 1.04
N TYR A 72 3.60 -17.81 1.23
CA TYR A 72 4.07 -17.43 2.56
C TYR A 72 2.98 -16.74 3.39
N ALA A 73 2.29 -15.75 2.81
CA ALA A 73 1.23 -15.01 3.49
C ALA A 73 0.03 -15.91 3.84
N GLN A 74 -0.33 -16.87 2.98
CA GLN A 74 -1.34 -17.91 3.29
C GLN A 74 -0.90 -18.81 4.48
N LYS A 75 0.39 -19.18 4.55
CA LYS A 75 0.94 -19.90 5.70
C LYS A 75 0.86 -19.07 6.96
N LEU A 76 1.16 -17.76 6.86
CA LEU A 76 1.05 -16.83 7.98
C LEU A 76 -0.39 -16.74 8.52
N ILE A 77 -1.40 -16.65 7.63
CA ILE A 77 -2.83 -16.72 8.01
C ILE A 77 -3.14 -18.02 8.74
N SER A 78 -2.70 -19.14 8.19
CA SER A 78 -3.00 -20.47 8.73
C SER A 78 -2.43 -20.68 10.14
N VAL A 79 -1.15 -20.35 10.38
CA VAL A 79 -0.50 -20.57 11.68
C VAL A 79 -1.06 -19.66 12.77
N ASN A 80 -1.53 -18.46 12.40
CA ASN A 80 -2.15 -17.51 13.32
C ASN A 80 -3.67 -17.64 13.43
N LYS A 81 -4.28 -18.51 12.60
CA LYS A 81 -5.73 -18.71 12.54
C LYS A 81 -6.50 -17.40 12.29
N PHE A 82 -5.93 -16.50 11.50
CA PHE A 82 -6.60 -15.26 11.14
C PHE A 82 -7.87 -15.54 10.33
N GLN A 83 -8.98 -14.98 10.77
CA GLN A 83 -10.28 -15.18 10.13
C GLN A 83 -10.60 -14.06 9.13
N GLY A 84 -11.41 -14.37 8.12
CA GLY A 84 -11.87 -13.37 7.15
C GLY A 84 -10.76 -12.79 6.27
N CYS A 85 -9.69 -13.57 6.01
CA CYS A 85 -8.58 -13.18 5.15
C CYS A 85 -8.64 -13.92 3.82
N ILE A 86 -8.56 -13.17 2.74
CA ILE A 86 -8.39 -13.68 1.38
C ILE A 86 -7.17 -13.02 0.78
N ILE A 87 -6.29 -13.78 0.12
CA ILE A 87 -5.18 -13.25 -0.67
C ILE A 87 -5.34 -13.76 -2.09
N GLN A 88 -5.41 -12.82 -3.03
CA GLN A 88 -5.45 -13.07 -4.46
C GLN A 88 -4.03 -13.07 -5.02
N ASN A 89 -3.68 -14.14 -5.73
CA ASN A 89 -2.42 -14.20 -6.46
C ASN A 89 -2.58 -13.44 -7.79
N ALA A 90 -2.64 -12.14 -7.69
CA ALA A 90 -2.80 -11.24 -8.83
C ALA A 90 -2.32 -9.83 -8.46
N ALA A 91 -1.89 -9.08 -9.43
CA ALA A 91 -1.73 -7.63 -9.32
C ALA A 91 -3.09 -6.92 -9.48
N LEU A 92 -3.25 -5.74 -8.93
CA LEU A 92 -4.31 -4.83 -9.34
C LEU A 92 -3.81 -3.88 -10.44
N SER A 93 -4.65 -3.65 -11.44
CA SER A 93 -4.38 -2.77 -12.58
C SER A 93 -5.69 -2.25 -13.19
N THR A 94 -5.62 -1.65 -14.37
CA THR A 94 -6.78 -1.05 -15.06
C THR A 94 -7.64 -2.05 -15.81
N GLY A 95 -7.34 -3.36 -15.77
CA GLY A 95 -8.08 -4.40 -16.46
C GLY A 95 -7.43 -5.76 -16.29
N VAL A 96 -8.09 -6.78 -16.86
CA VAL A 96 -7.56 -8.15 -16.86
C VAL A 96 -6.49 -8.29 -17.95
N SER A 97 -5.28 -8.62 -17.54
CA SER A 97 -4.15 -8.80 -18.45
C SER A 97 -3.09 -9.72 -17.88
N ASN A 98 -2.18 -10.16 -18.75
CA ASN A 98 -0.94 -10.82 -18.34
C ASN A 98 0.17 -9.76 -18.34
N LEU A 99 0.80 -9.57 -17.20
CA LEU A 99 1.91 -8.62 -17.02
C LEU A 99 3.18 -9.36 -16.66
N ILE A 100 4.30 -8.67 -16.75
CA ILE A 100 5.60 -9.16 -16.32
C ILE A 100 5.96 -8.48 -15.00
N LEU A 101 6.07 -9.28 -13.94
CA LEU A 101 6.64 -8.85 -12.67
C LEU A 101 8.16 -9.01 -12.75
N GLU A 102 8.88 -7.93 -12.58
CA GLU A 102 10.35 -7.91 -12.53
C GLU A 102 10.83 -7.90 -11.09
N LYS A 103 11.80 -8.74 -10.74
CA LYS A 103 12.31 -8.95 -9.38
C LYS A 103 13.78 -9.35 -9.38
N THR A 104 14.46 -9.18 -8.23
CA THR A 104 15.85 -9.61 -8.02
C THR A 104 15.96 -10.86 -7.16
N THR A 105 15.00 -11.07 -6.25
CA THR A 105 14.95 -12.22 -5.34
C THR A 105 13.55 -12.82 -5.31
N VAL A 106 13.43 -13.98 -4.71
CA VAL A 106 12.17 -14.75 -4.63
C VAL A 106 11.10 -14.00 -3.84
N ASP A 107 11.49 -13.25 -2.82
CA ASP A 107 10.63 -12.48 -1.90
C ASP A 107 10.90 -10.96 -2.02
N ASP A 108 11.31 -10.50 -3.20
CA ASP A 108 11.72 -9.12 -3.44
C ASP A 108 10.59 -8.14 -3.10
N SER A 109 10.78 -7.34 -2.07
CA SER A 109 9.85 -6.29 -1.68
C SER A 109 9.83 -5.11 -2.66
N ARG A 110 10.79 -5.05 -3.59
CA ARG A 110 10.92 -4.01 -4.62
C ARG A 110 10.54 -4.52 -6.00
N ALA A 111 9.95 -5.72 -6.09
CA ALA A 111 9.43 -6.25 -7.34
C ALA A 111 8.40 -5.30 -7.95
N SER A 112 8.52 -4.99 -9.23
CA SER A 112 7.70 -3.99 -9.89
C SER A 112 7.11 -4.49 -11.21
N LEU A 113 5.94 -4.00 -11.54
CA LEU A 113 5.32 -4.14 -12.86
C LEU A 113 5.71 -2.99 -13.82
N ILE A 114 6.39 -1.98 -13.32
CA ILE A 114 6.80 -0.78 -14.06
C ILE A 114 8.33 -0.73 -14.12
N SER A 115 8.91 -1.59 -14.93
CA SER A 115 10.37 -1.73 -15.08
C SER A 115 11.11 -0.44 -15.44
N ALA A 116 10.43 0.49 -16.12
CA ALA A 116 10.99 1.77 -16.50
C ALA A 116 11.40 2.66 -15.31
N LEU A 117 10.89 2.40 -14.09
CA LEU A 117 11.28 3.13 -12.89
C LEU A 117 12.66 2.72 -12.34
N ARG A 118 13.11 1.51 -12.67
CA ARG A 118 14.39 0.95 -12.21
C ARG A 118 15.10 0.22 -13.37
N PRO A 119 15.57 0.94 -14.38
CA PRO A 119 16.19 0.31 -15.54
C PRO A 119 17.42 -0.51 -15.12
N ASN A 120 17.55 -1.73 -15.67
CA ASN A 120 18.63 -2.68 -15.39
C ASN A 120 18.79 -3.13 -13.92
N TYR A 121 17.78 -2.94 -13.08
CA TYR A 121 17.83 -3.35 -11.67
C TYR A 121 17.44 -4.82 -11.47
N PHE A 122 16.49 -5.32 -12.26
CA PHE A 122 15.90 -6.64 -12.07
C PHE A 122 16.60 -7.71 -12.89
N GLU A 123 16.74 -8.91 -12.29
CA GLU A 123 17.42 -10.04 -12.91
C GLU A 123 16.47 -11.17 -13.33
N ASP A 124 15.28 -11.23 -12.73
CA ASP A 124 14.29 -12.28 -12.96
C ASP A 124 12.92 -11.70 -13.35
N LYS A 125 12.15 -12.49 -14.10
CA LYS A 125 10.85 -12.10 -14.66
C LYS A 125 9.82 -13.20 -14.45
N GLU A 126 8.67 -12.82 -13.92
CA GLU A 126 7.53 -13.74 -13.72
C GLU A 126 6.29 -13.21 -14.46
N HIS A 127 5.60 -14.08 -15.21
CA HIS A 127 4.31 -13.75 -15.78
C HIS A 127 3.23 -13.81 -14.70
N VAL A 128 2.52 -12.72 -14.52
CA VAL A 128 1.49 -12.60 -13.48
C VAL A 128 0.18 -12.11 -14.08
N ILE A 129 -0.93 -12.52 -13.47
CA ILE A 129 -2.25 -12.00 -13.83
C ILE A 129 -2.47 -10.67 -13.14
N ALA A 130 -2.95 -9.69 -13.87
CA ALA A 130 -3.50 -8.46 -13.35
C ALA A 130 -5.02 -8.47 -13.42
N LEU A 131 -5.67 -7.85 -12.43
CA LEU A 131 -7.12 -7.72 -12.29
C LEU A 131 -7.51 -6.26 -12.16
N ASP A 132 -8.72 -5.95 -12.58
CA ASP A 132 -9.41 -4.71 -12.26
C ASP A 132 -10.29 -4.94 -11.02
N TYR A 133 -10.09 -4.15 -9.97
CA TYR A 133 -10.85 -4.32 -8.72
C TYR A 133 -12.35 -4.13 -8.94
N ASP A 134 -12.72 -3.09 -9.66
CA ASP A 134 -14.11 -2.72 -9.85
C ASP A 134 -14.93 -3.75 -10.65
N THR A 135 -14.26 -4.57 -11.45
CA THR A 135 -14.92 -5.67 -12.17
C THR A 135 -15.27 -6.85 -11.27
N PHE A 136 -14.42 -7.17 -10.30
CA PHE A 136 -14.56 -8.40 -9.51
C PHE A 136 -15.05 -8.16 -8.08
N TYR A 137 -14.81 -6.98 -7.50
CA TYR A 137 -14.97 -6.73 -6.07
C TYR A 137 -15.79 -5.47 -5.75
N PHE A 138 -16.41 -4.85 -6.74
CA PHE A 138 -17.16 -3.60 -6.59
C PHE A 138 -18.22 -3.62 -5.48
N GLU A 139 -18.84 -4.76 -5.22
CA GLU A 139 -19.87 -4.90 -4.19
C GLU A 139 -19.32 -5.03 -2.76
N ASN A 140 -18.01 -5.21 -2.61
CA ASN A 140 -17.38 -5.25 -1.29
C ASN A 140 -17.24 -3.84 -0.74
N GLU A 141 -17.91 -3.56 0.39
CA GLU A 141 -17.70 -2.29 1.08
C GLU A 141 -16.28 -2.18 1.64
N ILE A 142 -15.59 -1.10 1.28
CA ILE A 142 -14.21 -0.84 1.67
C ILE A 142 -14.18 0.14 2.85
N SER A 143 -13.45 -0.21 3.92
CA SER A 143 -13.16 0.70 5.04
C SER A 143 -11.87 1.49 4.82
N PHE A 144 -10.85 0.80 4.33
CA PHE A 144 -9.50 1.32 4.23
C PHE A 144 -8.73 0.59 3.13
N VAL A 145 -7.83 1.29 2.44
CA VAL A 145 -6.96 0.73 1.42
C VAL A 145 -5.51 1.04 1.77
N LYS A 146 -4.61 0.06 1.64
CA LYS A 146 -3.17 0.27 1.61
C LYS A 146 -2.67 -0.10 0.22
N ILE A 147 -1.83 0.77 -0.38
CA ILE A 147 -1.18 0.56 -1.68
C ILE A 147 0.32 0.73 -1.51
N ASP A 148 1.07 -0.30 -1.88
CA ASP A 148 2.53 -0.33 -1.83
C ASP A 148 2.98 -1.32 -2.92
N VAL A 149 3.13 -0.82 -4.14
CA VAL A 149 3.25 -1.62 -5.38
C VAL A 149 4.40 -1.20 -6.28
N GLU A 150 5.32 -0.39 -5.71
CA GLU A 150 6.60 -0.09 -6.34
C GLU A 150 6.47 0.52 -7.75
N GLY A 151 5.54 1.52 -7.86
CA GLY A 151 5.34 2.33 -9.05
C GLY A 151 4.04 2.10 -9.83
N GLY A 152 3.22 1.12 -9.45
CA GLY A 152 1.93 0.81 -10.07
C GLY A 152 0.73 1.55 -9.46
N GLU A 153 0.93 2.57 -8.65
CA GLU A 153 -0.10 3.23 -7.82
C GLU A 153 -1.24 3.81 -8.67
N PHE A 154 -0.90 4.42 -9.81
CA PHE A 154 -1.91 4.97 -10.72
C PHE A 154 -2.83 3.88 -11.28
N GLU A 155 -2.27 2.77 -11.74
CA GLU A 155 -3.03 1.65 -12.31
C GLU A 155 -3.95 1.02 -11.26
N VAL A 156 -3.48 0.87 -10.03
CA VAL A 156 -4.27 0.37 -8.89
C VAL A 156 -5.45 1.31 -8.61
N LEU A 157 -5.17 2.59 -8.38
CA LEU A 157 -6.21 3.58 -8.09
C LEU A 157 -7.24 3.69 -9.23
N LYS A 158 -6.77 3.63 -10.48
CA LYS A 158 -7.63 3.67 -11.67
C LYS A 158 -8.52 2.43 -11.78
N GLY A 159 -7.98 1.24 -11.47
CA GLY A 159 -8.74 -0.01 -11.42
C GLY A 159 -9.73 -0.10 -10.25
N MET A 160 -9.62 0.81 -9.28
CA MET A 160 -10.52 0.95 -8.12
C MET A 160 -11.42 2.20 -8.19
N GLU A 161 -11.38 2.95 -9.27
CA GLU A 161 -11.98 4.30 -9.37
C GLU A 161 -13.45 4.35 -8.93
N ARG A 162 -14.27 3.40 -9.40
CA ARG A 162 -15.69 3.34 -9.07
C ARG A 162 -15.92 2.99 -7.59
N SER A 163 -15.13 2.04 -7.08
CA SER A 163 -15.18 1.64 -5.66
C SER A 163 -14.71 2.76 -4.74
N LEU A 164 -13.62 3.46 -5.09
CA LEU A 164 -13.14 4.63 -4.36
C LEU A 164 -14.20 5.74 -4.31
N LYS A 165 -14.84 6.03 -5.43
CA LYS A 165 -15.91 7.02 -5.50
C LYS A 165 -17.16 6.63 -4.70
N ARG A 166 -17.53 5.33 -4.72
CA ARG A 166 -18.72 4.82 -4.02
C ARG A 166 -18.52 4.72 -2.51
N HIS A 167 -17.39 4.14 -2.08
CA HIS A 167 -17.16 3.80 -0.67
C HIS A 167 -16.41 4.88 0.10
N GLN A 168 -15.71 5.77 -0.60
CA GLN A 168 -14.94 6.88 -0.04
C GLN A 168 -14.01 6.44 1.12
N PRO A 169 -13.21 5.37 0.94
CA PRO A 169 -12.28 4.92 1.97
C PRO A 169 -11.12 5.92 2.12
N LEU A 170 -10.41 5.80 3.23
CA LEU A 170 -9.07 6.35 3.31
C LEU A 170 -8.08 5.41 2.63
N VAL A 171 -7.08 5.98 1.97
CA VAL A 171 -6.04 5.24 1.26
C VAL A 171 -4.67 5.65 1.77
N VAL A 172 -3.92 4.74 2.36
CA VAL A 172 -2.48 4.90 2.55
C VAL A 172 -1.77 4.39 1.31
N CYS A 173 -0.93 5.22 0.73
CA CYS A 173 -0.21 4.90 -0.50
C CYS A 173 1.26 5.30 -0.38
N GLU A 174 2.16 4.35 -0.68
CA GLU A 174 3.56 4.66 -0.86
C GLU A 174 3.79 5.10 -2.30
N VAL A 175 4.35 6.31 -2.49
CA VAL A 175 4.77 6.82 -3.82
C VAL A 175 6.23 7.19 -3.72
N LEU A 176 7.07 6.39 -4.36
CA LEU A 176 8.52 6.47 -4.22
C LEU A 176 9.12 7.67 -4.95
N ASP A 177 10.15 8.24 -4.36
CA ASP A 177 11.08 9.14 -5.03
C ASP A 177 11.88 8.40 -6.12
N SER A 178 12.44 9.13 -7.07
CA SER A 178 13.21 8.58 -8.17
C SER A 178 14.60 8.14 -7.70
N LEU A 179 14.98 6.90 -7.97
CA LEU A 179 16.33 6.39 -7.65
C LEU A 179 17.39 6.94 -8.58
N GLU A 180 17.04 7.28 -9.84
CA GLU A 180 17.94 7.77 -10.86
C GLU A 180 17.39 9.07 -11.47
N ASP A 181 18.29 10.01 -11.74
CA ASP A 181 17.94 11.28 -12.40
C ASP A 181 17.34 11.06 -13.81
N SER A 182 17.81 10.02 -14.48
CA SER A 182 17.35 9.63 -15.83
C SER A 182 15.87 9.29 -15.94
N VAL A 183 15.23 8.89 -14.84
CA VAL A 183 13.81 8.52 -14.78
C VAL A 183 12.96 9.48 -13.94
N LEU A 184 13.54 10.57 -13.44
CA LEU A 184 12.85 11.55 -12.59
C LEU A 184 11.60 12.14 -13.26
N GLU A 185 11.72 12.56 -14.52
CA GLU A 185 10.59 13.12 -15.28
C GLU A 185 9.47 12.08 -15.48
N PHE A 186 9.84 10.85 -15.79
CA PHE A 186 8.88 9.75 -15.94
C PHE A 186 8.15 9.47 -14.63
N THR A 187 8.89 9.39 -13.50
CA THR A 187 8.31 9.16 -12.17
C THR A 187 7.40 10.31 -11.77
N GLN A 188 7.82 11.58 -12.00
CA GLN A 188 6.99 12.75 -11.74
C GLN A 188 5.70 12.75 -12.56
N LYS A 189 5.75 12.33 -13.82
CA LYS A 189 4.55 12.23 -14.66
C LYS A 189 3.57 11.21 -14.07
N ARG A 190 4.03 10.07 -13.55
CA ARG A 190 3.18 9.08 -12.90
C ARG A 190 2.54 9.62 -11.63
N ALA A 191 3.32 10.29 -10.78
CA ALA A 191 2.77 10.96 -9.59
C ALA A 191 1.73 12.03 -9.95
N SER A 192 1.93 12.77 -11.04
CA SER A 192 0.95 13.73 -11.52
C SER A 192 -0.36 13.07 -11.96
N MET A 193 -0.30 11.91 -12.63
CA MET A 193 -1.50 11.13 -12.99
C MET A 193 -2.27 10.67 -11.74
N VAL A 194 -1.58 10.29 -10.66
CA VAL A 194 -2.20 9.98 -9.37
C VAL A 194 -2.93 11.22 -8.82
N CYS A 195 -2.28 12.38 -8.79
CA CYS A 195 -2.89 13.61 -8.30
C CYS A 195 -4.14 14.02 -9.11
N GLU A 196 -4.08 13.94 -10.44
CA GLU A 196 -5.21 14.25 -11.33
C GLU A 196 -6.40 13.31 -11.08
N LEU A 197 -6.13 12.02 -10.87
CA LEU A 197 -7.17 11.04 -10.53
C LEU A 197 -7.81 11.35 -9.17
N LEU A 198 -7.00 11.64 -8.14
CA LEU A 198 -7.48 11.98 -6.81
C LEU A 198 -8.33 13.25 -6.80
N ASP A 199 -7.93 14.28 -7.55
CA ASP A 199 -8.72 15.50 -7.73
C ASP A 199 -10.09 15.20 -8.36
N SER A 200 -10.12 14.36 -9.40
CA SER A 200 -11.37 13.92 -10.05
C SER A 200 -12.30 13.13 -9.12
N LEU A 201 -11.74 12.48 -8.10
CA LEU A 201 -12.47 11.74 -7.07
C LEU A 201 -12.89 12.61 -5.88
N GLY A 202 -12.49 13.88 -5.84
CA GLY A 202 -12.72 14.78 -4.71
C GLY A 202 -11.93 14.36 -3.47
N CYS A 203 -10.71 13.90 -3.64
CA CYS A 203 -9.80 13.49 -2.57
C CYS A 203 -8.71 14.52 -2.33
N GLY A 204 -8.38 14.75 -1.06
CA GLY A 204 -7.22 15.50 -0.62
C GLY A 204 -6.01 14.58 -0.39
N ILE A 205 -4.83 15.19 -0.31
CA ILE A 205 -3.55 14.50 -0.13
C ILE A 205 -2.86 15.04 1.12
N ILE A 206 -2.45 14.13 1.99
CA ILE A 206 -1.59 14.42 3.15
C ILE A 206 -0.30 13.62 2.98
N GLN A 207 0.86 14.29 3.04
CA GLN A 207 2.15 13.65 3.14
C GLN A 207 2.45 13.34 4.60
N LEU A 208 2.83 12.09 4.90
CA LEU A 208 3.14 11.62 6.24
C LEU A 208 4.66 11.68 6.47
N HIS A 209 5.09 12.46 7.43
CA HIS A 209 6.50 12.60 7.77
C HIS A 209 6.86 11.64 8.89
N THR A 210 7.54 10.56 8.55
CA THR A 210 7.91 9.50 9.49
C THR A 210 9.40 9.56 9.85
N LYS A 211 9.72 9.17 11.08
CA LYS A 211 11.10 9.00 11.55
C LYS A 211 11.14 7.92 12.61
N ASN A 212 12.10 7.00 12.50
CA ASN A 212 12.23 5.89 13.45
C ASN A 212 10.91 5.10 13.60
N ASN A 213 10.20 4.86 12.49
CA ASN A 213 8.90 4.17 12.42
C ASN A 213 7.73 4.89 13.13
N LYS A 214 7.87 6.16 13.48
CA LYS A 214 6.81 6.98 14.12
C LYS A 214 6.40 8.11 13.21
N LEU A 215 5.11 8.46 13.24
CA LEU A 215 4.61 9.69 12.63
C LEU A 215 5.09 10.87 13.48
N MET A 216 5.85 11.76 12.85
CA MET A 216 6.41 12.96 13.49
C MET A 216 5.60 14.21 13.19
N SER A 217 5.17 14.33 11.94
CA SER A 217 4.32 15.42 11.46
C SER A 217 3.62 14.98 10.18
N PHE A 218 2.73 15.80 9.68
CA PHE A 218 2.10 15.60 8.39
C PHE A 218 1.87 16.97 7.73
N GLU A 219 1.75 16.97 6.42
CA GLU A 219 1.50 18.17 5.62
C GLU A 219 0.40 17.90 4.59
N ARG A 220 -0.58 18.80 4.52
CA ARG A 220 -1.53 18.82 3.43
C ARG A 220 -0.87 19.41 2.20
N ILE A 221 -0.92 18.70 1.10
CA ILE A 221 -0.29 19.12 -0.15
C ILE A 221 -1.30 19.06 -1.31
N ASP A 222 -1.07 19.89 -2.32
CA ASP A 222 -1.89 19.87 -3.54
C ASP A 222 -1.33 18.94 -4.61
N LYS A 223 -0.02 18.65 -4.56
CA LYS A 223 0.68 17.83 -5.55
C LYS A 223 1.80 17.03 -4.90
N ILE A 224 1.98 15.80 -5.37
CA ILE A 224 3.14 14.97 -5.04
C ILE A 224 4.29 15.42 -5.93
N ILE A 225 5.38 15.86 -5.31
CA ILE A 225 6.60 16.29 -5.99
C ILE A 225 7.68 15.23 -5.78
N ILE A 226 8.06 14.57 -6.84
CA ILE A 226 9.09 13.54 -6.85
C ILE A 226 10.47 14.21 -6.84
N LYS A 227 11.34 13.71 -5.98
CA LYS A 227 12.74 14.12 -5.87
C LYS A 227 13.65 12.97 -6.26
N GLN A 228 14.89 13.28 -6.54
CA GLN A 228 15.90 12.24 -6.63
C GLN A 228 16.21 11.75 -5.21
N TRP A 229 16.06 10.45 -5.00
CA TRP A 229 16.40 9.81 -3.73
C TRP A 229 17.93 9.79 -3.53
N THR A 230 18.34 10.07 -2.31
CA THR A 230 19.73 9.96 -1.86
C THR A 230 19.75 9.31 -0.47
N THR A 231 20.88 8.86 -0.01
CA THR A 231 21.04 8.28 1.35
C THR A 231 20.73 9.30 2.47
N GLU A 232 20.68 10.59 2.15
CA GLU A 232 20.34 11.68 3.07
C GLU A 232 18.88 12.12 2.94
N SER A 233 18.16 11.60 1.93
CA SER A 233 16.74 11.94 1.73
C SER A 233 15.91 11.45 2.91
N PRO A 234 15.00 12.31 3.44
CA PRO A 234 14.02 11.83 4.40
C PRO A 234 13.07 10.83 3.73
N ASP A 235 12.67 9.82 4.48
CA ASP A 235 11.70 8.82 4.04
C ASP A 235 10.28 9.37 4.21
N PHE A 236 9.83 10.19 3.25
CA PHE A 236 8.51 10.84 3.25
C PHE A 236 7.67 10.40 2.06
N ASN A 237 7.78 9.13 1.70
CA ASN A 237 7.12 8.53 0.55
C ASN A 237 5.72 7.98 0.88
N ASP A 238 5.29 8.06 2.14
CA ASP A 238 3.98 7.64 2.58
C ASP A 238 2.96 8.79 2.53
N TYR A 239 1.83 8.54 1.88
CA TYR A 239 0.75 9.51 1.71
C TYR A 239 -0.56 8.94 2.24
N LEU A 240 -1.42 9.81 2.77
CA LEU A 240 -2.80 9.51 3.09
C LEU A 240 -3.71 10.27 2.13
N PHE A 241 -4.46 9.55 1.30
CA PHE A 241 -5.50 10.12 0.46
C PHE A 241 -6.83 9.99 1.19
N TYR A 242 -7.62 11.06 1.19
CA TYR A 242 -8.86 11.11 1.96
C TYR A 242 -9.95 11.85 1.19
N PRO A 243 -11.23 11.44 1.29
CA PRO A 243 -12.34 12.20 0.74
C PRO A 243 -12.42 13.59 1.39
N LEU A 244 -12.51 14.66 0.61
CA LEU A 244 -12.54 16.05 1.11
C LEU A 244 -13.69 16.29 2.10
N VAL A 245 -14.79 15.56 1.98
CA VAL A 245 -15.91 15.62 2.95
C VAL A 245 -15.53 15.13 4.35
N ARG A 246 -14.41 14.42 4.51
CA ARG A 246 -13.89 13.93 5.78
C ARG A 246 -12.69 14.71 6.29
N GLU A 247 -12.30 15.80 5.64
CA GLU A 247 -11.06 16.53 5.94
C GLU A 247 -10.91 16.89 7.41
N SER A 248 -11.94 17.51 8.00
CA SER A 248 -11.88 17.94 9.40
C SER A 248 -11.67 16.75 10.37
N ASP A 249 -12.40 15.64 10.18
CA ASP A 249 -12.25 14.41 10.99
C ASP A 249 -10.85 13.82 10.84
N VAL A 250 -10.32 13.78 9.62
CA VAL A 250 -8.99 13.22 9.33
C VAL A 250 -7.89 14.05 9.96
N LEU A 251 -7.94 15.37 9.78
CA LEU A 251 -6.93 16.28 10.35
C LEU A 251 -6.95 16.27 11.88
N GLU A 252 -8.12 16.31 12.52
CA GLU A 252 -8.25 16.23 13.97
C GLU A 252 -7.62 14.95 14.53
N LYS A 253 -7.93 13.81 13.94
CA LYS A 253 -7.39 12.51 14.34
C LYS A 253 -5.87 12.42 14.14
N LEU A 254 -5.34 12.89 13.01
CA LEU A 254 -3.89 12.91 12.78
C LEU A 254 -3.18 13.85 13.75
N MET A 255 -3.75 15.02 14.06
CA MET A 255 -3.19 15.94 15.04
C MET A 255 -3.11 15.28 16.44
N SER A 256 -4.10 14.49 16.82
CA SER A 256 -4.06 13.76 18.09
C SER A 256 -2.89 12.79 18.18
N LEU A 257 -2.52 12.11 17.06
CA LEU A 257 -1.37 11.21 17.01
C LEU A 257 -0.03 11.92 17.20
N VAL A 258 0.11 13.12 16.65
CA VAL A 258 1.35 13.89 16.72
C VAL A 258 1.49 14.55 18.11
N THR A 259 0.40 15.08 18.67
CA THR A 259 0.41 15.82 19.95
C THR A 259 0.61 14.91 21.17
N LEU A 260 0.11 13.68 21.14
CA LEU A 260 0.26 12.71 22.24
C LEU A 260 1.69 12.17 22.39
N LYS A 261 2.61 12.53 21.49
CA LYS A 261 4.00 12.03 21.47
C LYS A 261 5.04 13.09 21.79
N LEU A 262 4.61 14.34 22.11
CA LEU A 262 5.43 15.41 22.68
C LEU A 262 5.34 15.40 24.20
#